data_44b36f8e041efc67840107b4503a099b
#
_entry.id   44b36f8e041efc67840107b4503a099b
#
_cell.length_a   1.000
_cell.length_b   1.000
_cell.length_c   1.000
_cell.angle_alpha   90.00
_cell.angle_beta   90.00
_cell.angle_gamma   90.00
#
_symmetry.space_group_name_H-M   'P 1'
#
loop_
_entity.id
_entity.type
_entity.pdbx_description
1 polymer ?
#
loop_
_entity_poly.entity_id
_entity_poly.type
_entity_poly.pdbx_seq_one_letter_code
_entity_poly.pdbx_strand_id
1 'polypeptide(L)'
;MGPWSDNTDELIESSLSCVKKCGLVKDGDNVIVTAGVPVGKPGTTNLIKVVAMSRKLVSGVGIGLQSITGVVCKCTKPEDFTGKLKAGDILVVDVLPDEAGKYAAAAGAIIAEEGGLTSTAAIVAVGCGVPAIVGACGAMQSLKDGTTVTVDTVSGIVYEGTSNIM
;
A
#
# COMPACT_ATOMS: atom_id res chain seq x y z
N MET A 1 -24.93 5.89 -12.42
CA MET A 1 -25.29 6.75 -11.29
C MET A 1 -24.71 6.12 -10.04
N GLY A 2 -23.73 6.77 -9.39
CA GLY A 2 -23.18 6.30 -8.12
C GLY A 2 -24.10 6.68 -6.95
N PRO A 3 -23.99 6.01 -5.81
CA PRO A 3 -24.79 6.34 -4.63
C PRO A 3 -24.48 7.77 -4.17
N TRP A 4 -25.49 8.49 -3.80
CA TRP A 4 -25.37 9.81 -3.18
C TRP A 4 -24.85 9.62 -1.76
N SER A 5 -23.71 10.22 -1.46
CA SER A 5 -23.15 10.28 -0.10
C SER A 5 -23.11 11.75 0.35
N ASP A 6 -23.52 12.01 1.56
CA ASP A 6 -23.44 13.36 2.17
C ASP A 6 -22.00 13.72 2.57
N ASN A 7 -21.07 12.78 2.46
CA ASN A 7 -19.65 12.98 2.75
C ASN A 7 -18.88 13.30 1.47
N THR A 8 -18.32 14.49 1.42
CA THR A 8 -17.56 14.99 0.25
C THR A 8 -16.37 14.07 -0.11
N ASP A 9 -15.71 13.49 0.88
CA ASP A 9 -14.56 12.61 0.64
C ASP A 9 -14.99 11.28 0.01
N GLU A 10 -16.09 10.67 0.46
CA GLU A 10 -16.65 9.46 -0.15
C GLU A 10 -17.11 9.71 -1.60
N LEU A 11 -17.66 10.87 -1.87
CA LEU A 11 -18.05 11.28 -3.23
C LEU A 11 -16.83 11.39 -4.16
N ILE A 12 -15.74 11.98 -3.67
CA ILE A 12 -14.50 12.11 -4.40
C ILE A 12 -13.90 10.72 -4.68
N GLU A 13 -13.82 9.84 -3.69
CA GLU A 13 -13.29 8.48 -3.85
C GLU A 13 -14.14 7.63 -4.81
N SER A 14 -15.47 7.71 -4.68
CA SER A 14 -16.41 7.04 -5.59
C SER A 14 -16.25 7.52 -7.02
N SER A 15 -16.10 8.82 -7.23
CA SER A 15 -15.90 9.44 -8.54
C SER A 15 -14.56 9.00 -9.15
N LEU A 16 -13.48 9.00 -8.37
CA LEU A 16 -12.16 8.55 -8.82
C LEU A 16 -12.16 7.06 -9.19
N SER A 17 -12.85 6.23 -8.41
CA SER A 17 -13.01 4.81 -8.71
C SER A 17 -13.79 4.58 -10.02
N CYS A 18 -14.81 5.37 -10.25
CA CYS A 18 -15.62 5.33 -11.49
C CYS A 18 -14.79 5.75 -12.71
N VAL A 19 -14.06 6.84 -12.62
CA VAL A 19 -13.21 7.37 -13.70
C VAL A 19 -12.07 6.40 -14.03
N LYS A 20 -11.51 5.73 -13.03
CA LYS A 20 -10.50 4.67 -13.20
C LYS A 20 -11.09 3.43 -13.91
N LYS A 21 -12.29 3.00 -13.52
CA LYS A 21 -13.00 1.89 -14.19
C LYS A 21 -13.35 2.20 -15.64
N CYS A 22 -13.64 3.45 -15.94
CA CYS A 22 -13.91 3.91 -17.32
C CYS A 22 -12.64 4.06 -18.17
N GLY A 23 -11.44 3.85 -17.61
CA GLY A 23 -10.17 3.95 -18.33
C GLY A 23 -9.74 5.38 -18.68
N LEU A 24 -10.40 6.40 -18.11
CA LEU A 24 -10.07 7.81 -18.35
C LEU A 24 -8.84 8.27 -17.55
N VAL A 25 -8.52 7.57 -16.48
CA VAL A 25 -7.37 7.85 -15.61
C VAL A 25 -6.58 6.55 -15.42
N LYS A 26 -5.26 6.65 -15.54
CA LYS A 26 -4.31 5.54 -15.36
C LYS A 26 -3.57 5.65 -14.02
N ASP A 27 -3.01 4.55 -13.58
CA ASP A 27 -2.11 4.53 -12.43
C ASP A 27 -0.89 5.41 -12.73
N GLY A 28 -0.58 6.33 -11.81
CA GLY A 28 0.50 7.31 -11.95
C GLY A 28 0.04 8.69 -12.42
N ASP A 29 -1.23 8.86 -12.84
CA ASP A 29 -1.75 10.16 -13.24
C ASP A 29 -2.07 11.05 -12.01
N ASN A 30 -1.94 12.36 -12.21
CA ASN A 30 -2.45 13.34 -11.25
C ASN A 30 -3.83 13.80 -11.70
N VAL A 31 -4.82 13.62 -10.84
CA VAL A 31 -6.20 14.01 -11.09
C VAL A 31 -6.53 15.25 -10.28
N ILE A 32 -7.05 16.26 -10.93
CA ILE A 32 -7.58 17.44 -10.26
C ILE A 32 -9.08 17.26 -10.11
N VAL A 33 -9.54 17.21 -8.86
CA VAL A 33 -10.96 17.16 -8.53
C VAL A 33 -11.42 18.54 -8.09
N THR A 34 -12.44 19.06 -8.76
CA THR A 34 -13.08 20.31 -8.37
C THR A 34 -14.51 20.02 -7.91
N ALA A 35 -14.89 20.54 -6.77
CA ALA A 35 -16.22 20.35 -6.21
C ALA A 35 -16.75 21.62 -5.53
N GLY A 36 -18.05 21.76 -5.51
CA GLY A 36 -18.73 22.78 -4.69
C GLY A 36 -19.17 22.19 -3.35
N VAL A 37 -18.75 22.80 -2.26
CA VAL A 37 -19.13 22.40 -0.88
C VAL A 37 -19.97 23.52 -0.27
N PRO A 38 -21.16 23.25 0.30
CA PRO A 38 -21.83 21.95 0.42
C PRO A 38 -22.40 21.43 -0.89
N VAL A 39 -22.40 20.10 -1.00
CA VAL A 39 -22.90 19.40 -2.20
C VAL A 39 -24.39 19.71 -2.41
N GLY A 40 -24.78 19.98 -3.67
CA GLY A 40 -26.17 20.24 -4.05
C GLY A 40 -26.57 21.71 -4.14
N LYS A 41 -25.69 22.68 -3.86
CA LYS A 41 -25.93 24.11 -4.15
C LYS A 41 -25.26 24.51 -5.46
N PRO A 42 -25.99 24.89 -6.51
CA PRO A 42 -25.42 25.31 -7.77
C PRO A 42 -24.67 26.65 -7.63
N GLY A 43 -23.51 26.75 -8.29
CA GLY A 43 -22.73 27.97 -8.44
C GLY A 43 -21.55 28.20 -7.52
N THR A 44 -21.21 27.22 -6.67
CA THR A 44 -20.03 27.31 -5.78
C THR A 44 -19.02 26.21 -6.06
N THR A 45 -18.00 26.48 -6.88
CA THR A 45 -16.79 25.63 -6.93
C THR A 45 -15.79 26.22 -5.97
N ASN A 46 -15.67 25.66 -4.77
CA ASN A 46 -14.83 26.18 -3.68
C ASN A 46 -13.83 25.15 -3.15
N LEU A 47 -13.78 23.96 -3.74
CA LEU A 47 -12.82 22.91 -3.42
C LEU A 47 -12.04 22.51 -4.67
N ILE A 48 -10.73 22.58 -4.61
CA ILE A 48 -9.81 22.01 -5.60
C ILE A 48 -8.90 21.05 -4.85
N LYS A 49 -8.96 19.76 -5.22
CA LYS A 49 -8.12 18.72 -4.63
C LYS A 49 -7.31 18.05 -5.73
N VAL A 50 -5.99 18.01 -5.58
CA VAL A 50 -5.10 17.25 -6.46
C VAL A 50 -4.90 15.87 -5.83
N VAL A 51 -5.25 14.82 -6.56
CA VAL A 51 -5.12 13.43 -6.14
C VAL A 51 -4.14 12.73 -7.08
N ALA A 52 -3.02 12.26 -6.52
CA ALA A 52 -2.11 11.40 -7.26
C ALA A 52 -2.65 9.98 -7.25
N MET A 53 -2.84 9.41 -8.43
CA MET A 53 -3.23 8.01 -8.59
C MET A 53 -1.99 7.14 -8.48
N SER A 54 -1.69 6.68 -7.27
CA SER A 54 -0.53 5.84 -7.01
C SER A 54 -0.57 4.56 -7.84
N ARG A 55 0.56 4.23 -8.48
CA ARG A 55 0.68 3.02 -9.28
C ARG A 55 0.69 1.81 -8.36
N LYS A 56 -0.25 0.90 -8.60
CA LYS A 56 -0.26 -0.42 -7.97
C LYS A 56 0.92 -1.25 -8.49
N LEU A 57 1.78 -1.71 -7.60
CA LEU A 57 2.93 -2.53 -7.94
C LEU A 57 2.64 -4.02 -7.77
N VAL A 58 2.08 -4.39 -6.61
CA VAL A 58 1.87 -5.76 -6.20
C VAL A 58 0.62 -5.85 -5.31
N SER A 59 0.00 -7.00 -5.26
CA SER A 59 -1.12 -7.28 -4.35
C SER A 59 -1.04 -8.68 -3.77
N GLY A 60 -1.57 -8.83 -2.57
CA GLY A 60 -1.64 -10.09 -1.83
C GLY A 60 -2.69 -10.02 -0.74
N VAL A 61 -2.55 -10.86 0.28
CA VAL A 61 -3.42 -10.87 1.46
C VAL A 61 -2.80 -9.96 2.53
N GLY A 62 -3.50 -8.92 2.90
CA GLY A 62 -3.07 -7.99 3.95
C GLY A 62 -3.29 -8.57 5.35
N ILE A 63 -2.32 -8.34 6.22
CA ILE A 63 -2.35 -8.66 7.65
C ILE A 63 -2.13 -7.37 8.42
N GLY A 64 -3.07 -7.01 9.26
CA GLY A 64 -3.14 -5.71 9.94
C GLY A 64 -4.13 -4.77 9.30
N LEU A 65 -4.30 -3.59 9.89
CA LEU A 65 -5.22 -2.54 9.45
C LEU A 65 -4.49 -1.20 9.34
N GLN A 66 -3.36 -1.20 8.65
CA GLN A 66 -2.46 -0.05 8.58
C GLN A 66 -2.01 0.21 7.15
N SER A 67 -1.69 1.46 6.87
CA SER A 67 -1.00 1.88 5.67
C SER A 67 0.35 2.49 6.06
N ILE A 68 1.43 1.91 5.57
CA ILE A 68 2.80 2.27 5.95
C ILE A 68 3.61 2.62 4.70
N THR A 69 4.27 3.77 4.75
CA THR A 69 5.22 4.18 3.72
C THR A 69 6.65 3.98 4.22
N GLY A 70 7.46 3.35 3.42
CA GLY A 70 8.87 3.10 3.76
C GLY A 70 9.71 2.75 2.54
N VAL A 71 10.98 2.54 2.78
CA VAL A 71 11.95 2.18 1.74
C VAL A 71 12.01 0.65 1.60
N VAL A 72 11.98 0.17 0.38
CA VAL A 72 12.07 -1.26 0.07
C VAL A 72 13.46 -1.78 0.41
N CYS A 73 13.51 -2.81 1.23
CA CYS A 73 14.71 -3.59 1.54
C CYS A 73 14.47 -5.05 1.16
N LYS A 74 15.06 -5.50 0.07
CA LYS A 74 14.99 -6.88 -0.37
C LYS A 74 16.03 -7.70 0.37
N CYS A 75 15.59 -8.75 1.03
CA CYS A 75 16.45 -9.69 1.72
C CYS A 75 16.32 -11.08 1.08
N THR A 76 17.40 -11.55 0.48
CA THR A 76 17.47 -12.89 -0.15
C THR A 76 18.39 -13.82 0.60
N LYS A 77 19.30 -13.26 1.41
CA LYS A 77 20.28 -14.01 2.18
C LYS A 77 20.15 -13.68 3.67
N PRO A 78 20.52 -14.60 4.56
CA PRO A 78 20.50 -14.36 6.01
C PRO A 78 21.27 -13.11 6.44
N GLU A 79 22.36 -12.78 5.73
CA GLU A 79 23.22 -11.63 5.99
C GLU A 79 22.52 -10.29 5.71
N ASP A 80 21.57 -10.27 4.78
CA ASP A 80 20.82 -9.05 4.42
C ASP A 80 19.95 -8.57 5.58
N PHE A 81 19.42 -9.49 6.39
CA PHE A 81 18.57 -9.14 7.54
C PHE A 81 19.34 -8.43 8.65
N THR A 82 20.64 -8.69 8.78
CA THR A 82 21.49 -8.06 9.82
C THR A 82 22.21 -6.82 9.36
N GLY A 83 22.57 -6.75 8.06
CA GLY A 83 23.41 -5.68 7.52
C GLY A 83 22.68 -4.60 6.75
N LYS A 84 21.54 -4.94 6.14
CA LYS A 84 20.84 -4.07 5.17
C LYS A 84 19.51 -3.55 5.70
N LEU A 85 18.75 -4.37 6.41
CA LEU A 85 17.44 -4.02 6.94
C LEU A 85 17.56 -3.00 8.08
N LYS A 86 16.92 -1.87 7.93
CA LYS A 86 16.81 -0.82 8.96
C LYS A 86 15.42 -0.81 9.58
N ALA A 87 15.32 -0.32 10.81
CA ALA A 87 14.03 -0.11 11.45
C ALA A 87 13.14 0.82 10.63
N GLY A 88 11.93 0.38 10.35
CA GLY A 88 10.96 1.13 9.53
C GLY A 88 11.03 0.86 8.03
N ASP A 89 12.02 0.10 7.54
CA ASP A 89 12.07 -0.31 6.13
C ASP A 89 10.96 -1.32 5.81
N ILE A 90 10.59 -1.38 4.54
CA ILE A 90 9.67 -2.39 4.02
C ILE A 90 10.46 -3.62 3.60
N LEU A 91 10.38 -4.65 4.44
CA LEU A 91 11.04 -5.92 4.18
C LEU A 91 10.35 -6.67 3.04
N VAL A 92 11.09 -6.99 1.98
CA VAL A 92 10.59 -7.79 0.86
C VAL A 92 11.38 -9.09 0.77
N VAL A 93 10.66 -10.20 0.83
CA VAL A 93 11.23 -11.55 0.81
C VAL A 93 10.40 -12.48 -0.09
N ASP A 94 11.03 -13.50 -0.62
CA ASP A 94 10.32 -14.62 -1.25
C ASP A 94 9.66 -15.48 -0.16
N VAL A 95 10.47 -16.04 0.71
CA VAL A 95 10.05 -16.81 1.90
C VAL A 95 10.81 -16.24 3.11
N LEU A 96 10.11 -15.98 4.21
CA LEU A 96 10.75 -15.52 5.44
C LEU A 96 11.28 -16.74 6.23
N PRO A 97 12.60 -16.87 6.40
CA PRO A 97 13.17 -17.93 7.24
C PRO A 97 12.79 -17.72 8.71
N ASP A 98 12.55 -18.81 9.45
CA ASP A 98 12.20 -18.76 10.88
C ASP A 98 13.22 -17.98 11.71
N GLU A 99 14.50 -18.13 11.39
CA GLU A 99 15.60 -17.44 12.05
C GLU A 99 15.60 -15.92 11.84
N ALA A 100 14.99 -15.47 10.73
CA ALA A 100 14.91 -14.06 10.38
C ALA A 100 13.71 -13.34 11.02
N GLY A 101 12.80 -14.06 11.67
CA GLY A 101 11.61 -13.48 12.28
C GLY A 101 11.89 -12.35 13.27
N LYS A 102 12.95 -12.49 14.08
CA LYS A 102 13.40 -11.46 15.04
C LYS A 102 13.83 -10.14 14.35
N TYR A 103 14.40 -10.22 13.16
CA TYR A 103 14.82 -9.05 12.39
C TYR A 103 13.62 -8.44 11.66
N ALA A 104 12.73 -9.29 11.16
CA ALA A 104 11.50 -8.86 10.50
C ALA A 104 10.57 -8.08 11.45
N ALA A 105 10.63 -8.36 12.75
CA ALA A 105 9.90 -7.61 13.79
C ALA A 105 10.29 -6.12 13.88
N ALA A 106 11.48 -5.74 13.42
CA ALA A 106 11.94 -4.36 13.37
C ALA A 106 11.55 -3.62 12.07
N ALA A 107 11.05 -4.34 11.06
CA ALA A 107 10.59 -3.76 9.82
C ALA A 107 9.33 -2.89 10.02
N GLY A 108 9.14 -1.90 9.16
CA GLY A 108 7.91 -1.11 9.13
C GLY A 108 6.72 -1.91 8.58
N ALA A 109 6.98 -2.75 7.59
CA ALA A 109 6.03 -3.73 7.05
C ALA A 109 6.78 -4.90 6.40
N ILE A 110 6.09 -6.03 6.21
CA ILE A 110 6.62 -7.24 5.56
C ILE A 110 5.83 -7.51 4.28
N ILE A 111 6.54 -7.77 3.18
CA ILE A 111 5.95 -8.24 1.92
C ILE A 111 6.60 -9.58 1.60
N ALA A 112 5.81 -10.65 1.59
CA ALA A 112 6.28 -12.00 1.26
C ALA A 112 5.57 -12.55 0.02
N GLU A 113 6.33 -13.15 -0.91
CA GLU A 113 5.73 -13.86 -2.04
C GLU A 113 5.06 -15.16 -1.59
N GLU A 114 5.61 -15.80 -0.55
CA GLU A 114 4.96 -16.94 0.09
C GLU A 114 3.58 -16.57 0.59
N GLY A 115 2.59 -17.37 0.18
CA GLY A 115 1.20 -17.18 0.55
C GLY A 115 0.79 -18.03 1.72
N GLY A 116 -0.32 -17.61 2.34
CA GLY A 116 -0.98 -18.33 3.43
C GLY A 116 -0.80 -17.69 4.79
N LEU A 117 -1.86 -17.79 5.60
CA LEU A 117 -1.87 -17.26 6.98
C LEU A 117 -1.00 -18.09 7.95
N THR A 118 -0.51 -19.23 7.49
CA THR A 118 0.39 -20.12 8.24
C THR A 118 1.87 -19.94 7.85
N SER A 119 2.17 -19.03 6.89
CA SER A 119 3.54 -18.70 6.53
C SER A 119 4.27 -18.04 7.70
N THR A 120 5.60 -18.21 7.76
CA THR A 120 6.42 -17.56 8.79
C THR A 120 6.23 -16.04 8.80
N ALA A 121 6.12 -15.42 7.63
CA ALA A 121 5.85 -13.99 7.51
C ALA A 121 4.52 -13.59 8.17
N ALA A 122 3.46 -14.39 7.99
CA ALA A 122 2.15 -14.14 8.60
C ALA A 122 2.20 -14.32 10.13
N ILE A 123 2.87 -15.36 10.62
CA ILE A 123 3.02 -15.64 12.05
C ILE A 123 3.79 -14.50 12.74
N VAL A 124 4.90 -14.07 12.15
CA VAL A 124 5.70 -12.95 12.67
C VAL A 124 4.91 -11.65 12.65
N ALA A 125 4.18 -11.38 11.57
CA ALA A 125 3.34 -10.19 11.44
C ALA A 125 2.31 -10.10 12.57
N VAL A 126 1.58 -11.17 12.81
CA VAL A 126 0.57 -11.24 13.89
C VAL A 126 1.22 -11.20 15.26
N GLY A 127 2.29 -11.98 15.47
CA GLY A 127 2.96 -12.10 16.76
C GLY A 127 3.67 -10.82 17.22
N CYS A 128 4.24 -10.06 16.29
CA CYS A 128 4.98 -8.83 16.56
C CYS A 128 4.16 -7.55 16.30
N GLY A 129 2.94 -7.66 15.75
CA GLY A 129 2.11 -6.52 15.39
C GLY A 129 2.65 -5.71 14.20
N VAL A 130 3.47 -6.33 13.34
CA VAL A 130 4.00 -5.70 12.13
C VAL A 130 3.02 -5.92 10.99
N PRO A 131 2.57 -4.87 10.27
CA PRO A 131 1.71 -5.04 9.12
C PRO A 131 2.41 -5.83 8.01
N ALA A 132 1.69 -6.72 7.34
CA ALA A 132 2.25 -7.53 6.27
C ALA A 132 1.30 -7.74 5.10
N ILE A 133 1.87 -8.04 3.94
CA ILE A 133 1.17 -8.57 2.78
C ILE A 133 1.84 -9.88 2.39
N VAL A 134 1.09 -10.98 2.45
CA VAL A 134 1.57 -12.31 2.07
C VAL A 134 0.91 -12.77 0.77
N GLY A 135 1.53 -13.71 0.07
CA GLY A 135 1.07 -14.13 -1.26
C GLY A 135 1.22 -13.05 -2.32
N ALA A 136 2.16 -12.14 -2.13
CA ALA A 136 2.46 -11.03 -3.04
C ALA A 136 3.31 -11.51 -4.23
N CYS A 137 2.74 -12.35 -5.08
CA CYS A 137 3.45 -12.94 -6.22
C CYS A 137 4.11 -11.89 -7.10
N GLY A 138 5.40 -12.08 -7.40
CA GLY A 138 6.19 -11.16 -8.20
C GLY A 138 6.70 -9.92 -7.44
N ALA A 139 6.57 -9.86 -6.13
CA ALA A 139 7.05 -8.74 -5.31
C ALA A 139 8.56 -8.55 -5.46
N MET A 140 9.32 -9.64 -5.46
CA MET A 140 10.77 -9.62 -5.63
C MET A 140 11.21 -9.06 -6.99
N GLN A 141 10.36 -9.16 -8.02
CA GLN A 141 10.64 -8.64 -9.36
C GLN A 141 10.11 -7.22 -9.56
N SER A 142 8.91 -6.95 -9.06
CA SER A 142 8.21 -5.68 -9.26
C SER A 142 8.71 -4.56 -8.38
N LEU A 143 9.15 -4.89 -7.17
CA LEU A 143 9.69 -3.92 -6.21
C LEU A 143 11.20 -3.79 -6.38
N LYS A 144 11.69 -2.57 -6.45
CA LYS A 144 13.12 -2.26 -6.53
C LYS A 144 13.66 -1.90 -5.16
N ASP A 145 14.80 -2.45 -4.82
CA ASP A 145 15.52 -2.14 -3.60
C ASP A 145 15.85 -0.64 -3.52
N GLY A 146 15.68 -0.06 -2.35
CA GLY A 146 15.92 1.37 -2.12
C GLY A 146 14.84 2.33 -2.62
N THR A 147 13.75 1.83 -3.21
CA THR A 147 12.61 2.68 -3.62
C THR A 147 11.62 2.87 -2.48
N THR A 148 10.94 4.01 -2.47
CA THR A 148 9.87 4.27 -1.50
C THR A 148 8.56 3.67 -2.02
N VAL A 149 7.87 2.93 -1.17
CA VAL A 149 6.55 2.35 -1.46
C VAL A 149 5.60 2.54 -0.29
N THR A 150 4.32 2.48 -0.56
CA THR A 150 3.26 2.45 0.45
C THR A 150 2.62 1.08 0.46
N VAL A 151 2.62 0.46 1.63
CA VAL A 151 2.00 -0.85 1.90
C VAL A 151 0.66 -0.61 2.58
N ASP A 152 -0.43 -0.88 1.87
CA ASP A 152 -1.77 -0.81 2.41
C ASP A 152 -2.27 -2.23 2.71
N THR A 153 -2.25 -2.59 3.99
CA THR A 153 -2.68 -3.92 4.43
C THR A 153 -4.18 -4.09 4.46
N VAL A 154 -4.95 -3.01 4.47
CA VAL A 154 -6.42 -3.06 4.42
C VAL A 154 -6.89 -3.56 3.06
N SER A 155 -6.33 -3.02 1.99
CA SER A 155 -6.63 -3.44 0.62
C SER A 155 -5.73 -4.59 0.12
N GLY A 156 -4.63 -4.90 0.83
CA GLY A 156 -3.64 -5.88 0.42
C GLY A 156 -2.85 -5.45 -0.82
N ILE A 157 -2.60 -4.15 -0.98
CA ILE A 157 -1.97 -3.57 -2.16
C ILE A 157 -0.71 -2.79 -1.77
N VAL A 158 0.34 -2.91 -2.60
CA VAL A 158 1.54 -2.08 -2.53
C VAL A 158 1.52 -1.06 -3.65
N TYR A 159 1.68 0.20 -3.30
CA TYR A 159 1.69 1.33 -4.22
C TYR A 159 3.08 1.93 -4.35
N GLU A 160 3.40 2.46 -5.55
CA GLU A 160 4.64 3.19 -5.78
C GLU A 160 4.59 4.58 -5.10
N GLY A 161 5.67 4.92 -4.40
CA GLY A 161 5.84 6.22 -3.77
C GLY A 161 5.05 6.41 -2.47
N THR A 162 4.91 7.66 -2.06
CA THR A 162 4.09 8.04 -0.91
C THR A 162 2.64 8.17 -1.37
N SER A 163 1.78 7.30 -0.88
CA SER A 163 0.33 7.46 -1.03
C SER A 163 -0.12 8.55 -0.06
N ASN A 164 -0.33 9.76 -0.54
CA ASN A 164 -1.08 10.76 0.21
C ASN A 164 -2.56 10.43 0.14
N ILE A 165 -2.97 9.43 0.87
CA ILE A 165 -4.35 9.26 1.27
C ILE A 165 -4.52 10.14 2.52
N MET A 166 -4.79 11.40 2.26
CA MET A 166 -5.33 12.26 3.33
C MET A 166 -6.84 12.28 3.24
#